data_24ac49f877e1331840f626f5ef67b497
#
_entry.id   24ac49f877e1331840f626f5ef67b497
#
_cell.length_a   1.000
_cell.length_b   1.000
_cell.length_c   1.000
_cell.angle_alpha   90.00
_cell.angle_beta   90.00
_cell.angle_gamma   90.00
#
_symmetry.space_group_name_H-M   'P 1'
#
loop_
_entity.id
_entity.type
_entity.pdbx_description
1 polymer ?
#
loop_
_entity_poly.entity_id
_entity_poly.type
_entity_poly.pdbx_seq_one_letter_code
_entity_poly.pdbx_strand_id
1 'polypeptide(L)'
;MLVDENSASASEIFAGAMKDYNEDGYIDATLVGKKTFGKGIVQTIYNLSDGDAVKITTSKYYTPNGHNIHKKGIEPDVEVDYEYTGDTNADYDMQYDVQLQKAIEVMNEKLK
;
A
#
# COMPACT_ATOMS: atom_id res chain seq x y z
N MET A 1 -1.07 -6.48 -6.77
CA MET A 1 -0.34 -6.00 -5.56
C MET A 1 -1.30 -6.01 -4.38
N LEU A 2 -0.90 -6.60 -3.25
CA LEU A 2 -1.70 -6.57 -2.02
C LEU A 2 -1.41 -5.29 -1.23
N VAL A 3 -2.44 -4.64 -0.70
CA VAL A 3 -2.38 -3.45 0.13
C VAL A 3 -3.43 -3.51 1.24
N ASP A 4 -3.14 -2.87 2.37
CA ASP A 4 -4.06 -2.78 3.51
C ASP A 4 -3.88 -1.45 4.26
N GLU A 5 -4.63 -1.27 5.34
CA GLU A 5 -4.57 -0.09 6.21
C GLU A 5 -3.23 0.08 6.96
N ASN A 6 -2.37 -0.93 6.96
CA ASN A 6 -1.02 -0.87 7.51
C ASN A 6 0.04 -0.54 6.45
N SER A 7 -0.34 -0.60 5.17
CA SER A 7 0.52 -0.20 4.06
C SER A 7 0.74 1.31 4.10
N ALA A 8 1.96 1.74 4.38
CA ALA A 8 2.28 3.14 4.63
C ALA A 8 3.59 3.59 3.98
N SER A 9 3.75 4.91 3.80
CA SER A 9 5.01 5.56 3.40
C SER A 9 5.57 5.00 2.08
N ALA A 10 6.72 4.31 2.09
CA ALA A 10 7.36 3.74 0.89
C ALA A 10 6.45 2.77 0.14
N SER A 11 5.65 1.98 0.85
CA SER A 11 4.66 1.09 0.25
C SER A 11 3.60 1.87 -0.54
N GLU A 12 3.21 3.04 -0.04
CA GLU A 12 2.24 3.90 -0.72
C GLU A 12 2.84 4.64 -1.91
N ILE A 13 4.14 4.99 -1.87
CA ILE A 13 4.85 5.54 -3.03
C ILE A 13 4.82 4.52 -4.17
N PHE A 14 5.14 3.26 -3.87
CA PHE A 14 5.13 2.19 -4.86
C PHE A 14 3.71 1.88 -5.35
N ALA A 15 2.75 1.73 -4.44
CA ALA A 15 1.35 1.46 -4.79
C ALA A 15 0.73 2.57 -5.65
N GLY A 16 1.00 3.83 -5.29
CA GLY A 16 0.54 4.99 -6.05
C GLY A 16 1.13 5.07 -7.45
N ALA A 17 2.44 4.77 -7.58
CA ALA A 17 3.07 4.72 -8.89
C ALA A 17 2.50 3.60 -9.75
N MET A 18 2.28 2.41 -9.19
CA MET A 18 1.66 1.30 -9.91
C MET A 18 0.25 1.64 -10.38
N LYS A 19 -0.55 2.28 -9.53
CA LYS A 19 -1.92 2.69 -9.86
C LYS A 19 -1.93 3.73 -10.99
N ASP A 20 -1.16 4.80 -10.85
CA ASP A 20 -1.10 5.87 -11.86
C ASP A 20 -0.61 5.35 -13.22
N TYR A 21 0.48 4.57 -13.23
CA TYR A 21 0.98 3.99 -14.49
C TYR A 21 0.04 2.97 -15.13
N ASN A 22 -0.78 2.30 -14.32
CA ASN A 22 -1.84 1.44 -14.85
C ASN A 22 -2.96 2.29 -15.48
N GLU A 23 -3.38 3.37 -14.81
CA GLU A 23 -4.38 4.31 -15.34
C GLU A 23 -3.92 4.95 -16.66
N ASP A 24 -2.63 5.26 -16.77
CA ASP A 24 -2.01 5.81 -17.96
C ASP A 24 -1.73 4.77 -19.07
N GLY A 25 -1.96 3.50 -18.80
CA GLY A 25 -1.79 2.40 -19.77
C GLY A 25 -0.34 1.96 -20.01
N TYR A 26 0.61 2.35 -19.16
CA TYR A 26 2.01 1.93 -19.25
C TYR A 26 2.26 0.53 -18.73
N ILE A 27 1.47 0.09 -17.75
CA ILE A 27 1.58 -1.23 -17.14
C ILE A 27 0.18 -1.82 -16.91
N ASP A 28 0.11 -3.13 -16.69
CA ASP A 28 -1.09 -3.79 -16.21
C ASP A 28 -0.91 -4.20 -14.76
N ALA A 29 -1.36 -3.35 -13.85
CA ALA A 29 -1.30 -3.55 -12.40
C ALA A 29 -2.69 -3.44 -11.77
N THR A 30 -2.91 -4.21 -10.72
CA THR A 30 -4.15 -4.15 -9.92
C THR A 30 -3.80 -4.18 -8.44
N LEU A 31 -4.33 -3.22 -7.68
CA LEU A 31 -4.24 -3.19 -6.23
C LEU A 31 -5.43 -3.96 -5.64
N VAL A 32 -5.15 -4.91 -4.76
CA VAL A 32 -6.15 -5.76 -4.11
C VAL A 32 -6.01 -5.63 -2.60
N GLY A 33 -7.11 -5.43 -1.90
CA GLY A 33 -7.12 -5.39 -0.43
C GLY A 33 -7.91 -4.24 0.13
N LYS A 34 -7.29 -3.45 0.99
CA LYS A 34 -7.92 -2.33 1.69
C LYS A 34 -7.20 -1.03 1.38
N LYS A 35 -7.89 0.09 1.63
CA LYS A 35 -7.32 1.43 1.56
C LYS A 35 -6.08 1.55 2.44
N THR A 36 -5.02 2.16 1.91
CA THR A 36 -3.75 2.33 2.60
C THR A 36 -3.80 3.39 3.70
N PHE A 37 -2.76 3.46 4.52
CA PHE A 37 -2.68 4.30 5.72
C PHE A 37 -2.80 5.81 5.46
N GLY A 38 -2.13 6.32 4.42
CA GLY A 38 -2.12 7.74 4.10
C GLY A 38 -0.98 8.55 4.73
N LYS A 39 0.25 8.02 4.70
CA LYS A 39 1.45 8.75 5.16
C LYS A 39 2.23 9.34 3.99
N GLY A 40 1.75 10.45 3.45
CA GLY A 40 2.34 11.16 2.31
C GLY A 40 3.26 12.32 2.68
N ILE A 41 4.06 12.18 3.76
CA ILE A 41 5.00 13.20 4.25
C ILE A 41 6.39 12.63 4.47
N VAL A 42 7.40 13.47 4.30
CA VAL A 42 8.80 13.22 4.67
C VAL A 42 9.12 13.98 5.94
N GLN A 43 9.75 13.30 6.88
CA GLN A 43 10.20 13.89 8.14
C GLN A 43 11.72 13.75 8.25
N THR A 44 12.38 14.84 8.62
CA THR A 44 13.82 14.92 8.86
C THR A 44 14.08 15.03 10.36
N ILE A 45 15.06 14.29 10.83
CA ILE A 45 15.53 14.36 12.22
C ILE A 45 16.75 15.28 12.25
N TYR A 46 16.67 16.31 13.11
CA TYR A 46 17.77 17.23 13.37
C TYR A 46 18.27 16.98 14.80
N ASN A 47 19.54 16.55 14.91
CA ASN A 47 20.17 16.37 16.21
C ASN A 47 20.56 17.73 16.81
N LEU A 48 20.34 17.88 18.10
CA LEU A 48 20.71 19.07 18.88
C LEU A 48 22.02 18.84 19.63
N SER A 49 22.65 19.94 20.09
CA SER A 49 23.96 19.92 20.72
C SER A 49 23.97 19.27 22.12
N ASP A 50 22.84 19.13 22.75
CA ASP A 50 22.62 18.50 24.05
C ASP A 50 22.35 16.99 23.98
N GLY A 51 22.33 16.42 22.77
CA GLY A 51 22.03 15.00 22.54
C GLY A 51 20.57 14.69 22.25
N ASP A 52 19.69 15.67 22.35
CA ASP A 52 18.30 15.57 21.93
C ASP A 52 18.15 15.67 20.40
N ALA A 53 16.93 15.45 19.89
CA ALA A 53 16.64 15.58 18.49
C ALA A 53 15.23 16.13 18.25
N VAL A 54 15.08 16.86 17.14
CA VAL A 54 13.80 17.38 16.68
C VAL A 54 13.45 16.71 15.37
N LYS A 55 12.22 16.16 15.26
CA LYS A 55 11.67 15.55 14.06
C LYS A 55 10.67 16.51 13.42
N ILE A 56 11.01 17.00 12.22
CA ILE A 56 10.23 18.03 11.52
C ILE A 56 9.75 17.46 10.19
N THR A 57 8.49 17.72 9.85
CA THR A 57 7.96 17.46 8.50
C THR A 57 8.53 18.48 7.54
N THR A 58 9.29 18.02 6.56
CA THR A 58 10.01 18.88 5.60
C THR A 58 9.40 18.87 4.21
N SER A 59 8.69 17.81 3.83
CA SER A 59 8.14 17.66 2.48
C SER A 59 6.88 16.83 2.46
N LYS A 60 6.13 16.97 1.38
CA LYS A 60 5.03 16.06 0.99
C LYS A 60 5.42 15.39 -0.31
N TYR A 61 4.99 14.16 -0.51
CA TYR A 61 5.12 13.50 -1.81
C TYR A 61 3.76 13.24 -2.44
N TYR A 62 3.82 13.13 -3.74
CA TYR A 62 2.65 12.95 -4.60
C TYR A 62 2.92 11.75 -5.50
N THR A 63 1.88 11.11 -5.97
CA THR A 63 1.99 10.08 -7.00
C THR A 63 2.44 10.68 -8.33
N PRO A 64 2.85 9.91 -9.33
CA PRO A 64 3.24 10.43 -10.65
C PRO A 64 2.22 11.39 -11.26
N ASN A 65 0.92 11.12 -11.11
CA ASN A 65 -0.17 11.95 -11.60
C ASN A 65 -0.54 13.12 -10.65
N GLY A 66 0.28 13.37 -9.62
CA GLY A 66 0.12 14.51 -8.73
C GLY A 66 -0.89 14.31 -7.60
N HIS A 67 -1.33 13.10 -7.32
CA HIS A 67 -2.26 12.83 -6.23
C HIS A 67 -1.56 12.90 -4.87
N ASN A 68 -2.11 13.68 -3.96
CA ASN A 68 -1.64 13.74 -2.58
C ASN A 68 -2.26 12.61 -1.77
N ILE A 69 -1.44 11.73 -1.24
CA ILE A 69 -1.87 10.57 -0.44
C ILE A 69 -1.93 10.86 1.07
N HIS A 70 -1.39 12.00 1.53
CA HIS A 70 -1.36 12.31 2.97
C HIS A 70 -2.76 12.46 3.57
N LYS A 71 -3.04 11.66 4.61
CA LYS A 71 -4.35 11.54 5.28
C LYS A 71 -5.49 11.02 4.39
N LYS A 72 -5.18 10.62 3.16
CA LYS A 72 -6.16 10.07 2.21
C LYS A 72 -5.96 8.59 1.97
N GLY A 73 -4.70 8.15 1.90
CA GLY A 73 -4.35 6.80 1.45
C GLY A 73 -4.60 6.60 -0.04
N ILE A 74 -4.46 5.36 -0.46
CA ILE A 74 -4.70 4.89 -1.82
C ILE A 74 -5.79 3.84 -1.75
N GLU A 75 -6.86 4.02 -2.51
CA GLU A 75 -7.93 3.03 -2.63
C GLU A 75 -7.47 1.86 -3.51
N PRO A 76 -7.72 0.61 -3.11
CA PRO A 76 -7.47 -0.54 -3.96
C PRO A 76 -8.43 -0.54 -5.17
N ASP A 77 -8.06 -1.25 -6.23
CA ASP A 77 -8.92 -1.46 -7.40
C ASP A 77 -9.95 -2.58 -7.13
N VAL A 78 -9.57 -3.54 -6.29
CA VAL A 78 -10.44 -4.61 -5.80
C VAL A 78 -10.42 -4.60 -4.28
N GLU A 79 -11.52 -4.14 -3.69
CA GLU A 79 -11.64 -4.09 -2.23
C GLU A 79 -11.99 -5.47 -1.68
N VAL A 80 -11.17 -5.92 -0.71
CA VAL A 80 -11.38 -7.18 0.00
C VAL A 80 -10.82 -7.08 1.41
N ASP A 81 -11.62 -7.45 2.40
CA ASP A 81 -11.19 -7.50 3.79
C ASP A 81 -10.17 -8.63 3.99
N TYR A 82 -9.18 -8.40 4.87
CA TYR A 82 -8.32 -9.48 5.30
C TYR A 82 -9.12 -10.43 6.20
N GLU A 83 -9.12 -11.70 5.81
CA GLU A 83 -9.68 -12.78 6.60
C GLU A 83 -8.79 -14.01 6.42
N TYR A 84 -8.47 -14.66 7.53
CA TYR A 84 -7.79 -15.95 7.51
C TYR A 84 -8.74 -17.01 8.06
N THR A 85 -9.16 -17.94 7.21
CA THR A 85 -10.16 -18.97 7.53
C THR A 85 -9.54 -20.28 8.00
N GLY A 86 -8.20 -20.36 8.09
CA GLY A 86 -7.46 -21.51 8.56
C GLY A 86 -7.37 -21.58 10.10
N ASP A 87 -6.73 -22.64 10.60
CA ASP A 87 -6.43 -22.79 12.02
C ASP A 87 -5.31 -21.83 12.44
N THR A 88 -5.61 -20.87 13.31
CA THR A 88 -4.64 -19.89 13.79
C THR A 88 -3.58 -20.44 14.73
N ASN A 89 -3.72 -21.71 15.20
CA ASN A 89 -2.71 -22.41 16.00
C ASN A 89 -1.77 -23.27 15.15
N ALA A 90 -2.05 -23.42 13.86
CA ALA A 90 -1.20 -24.10 12.90
C ALA A 90 -0.30 -23.10 12.16
N ASP A 91 0.64 -23.60 11.36
CA ASP A 91 1.42 -22.77 10.45
C ASP A 91 0.51 -22.10 9.42
N TYR A 92 0.89 -20.86 9.02
CA TYR A 92 0.16 -20.12 7.98
C TYR A 92 0.10 -20.93 6.68
N ASP A 93 -1.12 -21.05 6.17
CA ASP A 93 -1.37 -21.68 4.87
C ASP A 93 -2.11 -20.71 3.95
N MET A 94 -1.47 -20.34 2.85
CA MET A 94 -1.94 -19.34 1.88
C MET A 94 -3.32 -19.66 1.30
N GLN A 95 -3.75 -20.92 1.28
CA GLN A 95 -5.07 -21.31 0.77
C GLN A 95 -6.23 -20.74 1.60
N TYR A 96 -5.97 -20.40 2.87
CA TYR A 96 -6.96 -19.84 3.79
C TYR A 96 -6.89 -18.31 3.93
N ASP A 97 -5.96 -17.67 3.22
CA ASP A 97 -5.85 -16.21 3.16
C ASP A 97 -6.77 -15.66 2.06
N VAL A 98 -7.91 -15.14 2.46
CA VAL A 98 -8.96 -14.66 1.54
C VAL A 98 -8.46 -13.53 0.63
N GLN A 99 -7.64 -12.62 1.16
CA GLN A 99 -7.10 -11.50 0.40
C GLN A 99 -6.08 -11.96 -0.66
N LEU A 100 -5.20 -12.89 -0.28
CA LEU A 100 -4.24 -13.49 -1.20
C LEU A 100 -4.94 -14.32 -2.28
N GLN A 101 -5.95 -15.11 -1.91
CA GLN A 101 -6.73 -15.90 -2.89
C GLN A 101 -7.41 -15.00 -3.91
N LYS A 102 -7.97 -13.85 -3.48
CA LYS A 102 -8.56 -12.87 -4.41
C LYS A 102 -7.52 -12.27 -5.36
N ALA A 103 -6.33 -11.99 -4.87
CA ALA A 103 -5.25 -11.50 -5.74
C ALA A 103 -4.80 -12.54 -6.78
N ILE A 104 -4.77 -13.83 -6.40
CA ILE A 104 -4.48 -14.94 -7.31
C ILE A 104 -5.58 -15.07 -8.38
N GLU A 105 -6.85 -14.97 -7.98
CA GLU A 105 -7.98 -14.98 -8.91
C GLU A 105 -7.86 -13.87 -9.97
N VAL A 106 -7.64 -12.62 -9.52
CA VAL A 106 -7.45 -11.46 -10.41
C VAL A 106 -6.29 -11.69 -11.38
N MET A 107 -5.16 -12.24 -10.89
CA MET A 107 -4.02 -12.53 -11.76
C MET A 107 -4.36 -13.62 -12.79
N ASN A 108 -5.05 -14.66 -12.40
CA ASN A 108 -5.45 -15.74 -13.31
C ASN A 108 -6.42 -15.26 -14.40
N GLU A 109 -7.27 -14.29 -14.09
CA GLU A 109 -8.16 -13.67 -15.08
C GLU A 109 -7.39 -12.88 -16.13
N LYS A 110 -6.31 -12.18 -15.73
CA LYS A 110 -5.45 -11.43 -16.63
C LYS A 110 -4.58 -12.31 -17.55
N LEU A 111 -4.32 -13.54 -17.15
CA LEU A 111 -3.49 -14.48 -17.90
C LEU A 111 -4.28 -15.31 -18.94
N LYS A 112 -5.58 -15.18 -18.97
CA LYS A 112 -6.46 -15.84 -19.98
C LYS A 112 -6.51 -15.05 -21.27
#